data_b1951bcdc4ad2bf33d947a2b3489de8d
#
_entry.id   b1951bcdc4ad2bf33d947a2b3489de8d
#
_cell.length_a   1.000
_cell.length_b   1.000
_cell.length_c   1.000
_cell.angle_alpha   90.00
_cell.angle_beta   90.00
_cell.angle_gamma   90.00
#
_symmetry.space_group_name_H-M   'P 1'
#
loop_
_entity.id
_entity.type
_entity.pdbx_description
1 polymer ?
#
loop_
_entity_poly.entity_id
_entity_poly.type
_entity_poly.pdbx_seq_one_letter_code
_entity_poly.pdbx_strand_id
1 'polypeptide(L)'
;MSVTRILPAPKGIFLEGTAQVYRGDSANVFTATGRKDVSYVGHLRGYRDLSESTNVDLGFSYAFGHNDVGSAFHTQLYGLDATLRWKPLRRSIYHHFLARTELVWSHRDQLSAALLLPETQRAFGFYTSGEYRLNRRWTVGARYDRSDRARQANLTDSGFSALLTYWPSEFSQVRGQYRFARYAEKQDANELRFQFLFVLGAHGAHPF
;
A
#
# COMPACT_ATOMS: atom_id res chain seq x y z
N MET A 1 6.18 2.67 19.49
CA MET A 1 5.54 3.90 20.02
C MET A 1 4.96 4.65 18.82
N SER A 2 3.71 5.14 18.93
CA SER A 2 3.05 5.88 17.82
C SER A 2 2.36 7.11 18.40
N VAL A 3 2.46 8.23 17.68
CA VAL A 3 1.77 9.48 17.97
C VAL A 3 1.09 9.96 16.70
N THR A 4 -0.21 10.21 16.78
CA THR A 4 -1.01 10.76 15.67
C THR A 4 -1.67 12.05 16.13
N ARG A 5 -1.66 13.07 15.28
CA ARG A 5 -2.29 14.37 15.54
C ARG A 5 -2.95 14.94 14.30
N ILE A 6 -4.10 15.56 14.51
CA ILE A 6 -4.74 16.43 13.50
C ILE A 6 -3.95 17.74 13.46
N LEU A 7 -3.59 18.18 12.26
CA LEU A 7 -2.81 19.37 12.02
C LEU A 7 -3.72 20.51 11.52
N PRO A 8 -3.37 21.78 11.78
CA PRO A 8 -4.08 22.91 11.21
C PRO A 8 -4.06 22.83 9.68
N ALA A 9 -5.23 23.01 9.06
CA ALA A 9 -5.40 22.96 7.61
C ALA A 9 -6.42 24.02 7.14
N PRO A 10 -6.39 24.44 5.87
CA PRO A 10 -7.41 25.31 5.29
C PRO A 10 -8.81 24.68 5.36
N LYS A 11 -9.84 25.51 5.29
CA LYS A 11 -11.24 25.04 5.30
C LYS A 11 -11.49 24.00 4.19
N GLY A 12 -12.15 22.90 4.56
CA GLY A 12 -12.49 21.79 3.65
C GLY A 12 -11.36 20.80 3.41
N ILE A 13 -10.21 20.95 4.08
CA ILE A 13 -9.12 19.97 4.08
C ILE A 13 -8.94 19.43 5.50
N PHE A 14 -8.93 18.12 5.64
CA PHE A 14 -8.48 17.46 6.86
C PHE A 14 -7.02 17.04 6.68
N LEU A 15 -6.17 17.36 7.66
CA LEU A 15 -4.76 17.01 7.65
C LEU A 15 -4.39 16.29 8.95
N GLU A 16 -3.73 15.14 8.82
CA GLU A 16 -3.29 14.31 9.92
C GLU A 16 -1.82 13.93 9.75
N GLY A 17 -1.05 14.08 10.81
CA GLY A 17 0.34 13.64 10.88
C GLY A 17 0.51 12.50 11.87
N THR A 18 1.21 11.44 11.49
CA THR A 18 1.57 10.30 12.33
C THR A 18 3.09 10.14 12.36
N ALA A 19 3.66 10.01 13.55
CA ALA A 19 5.05 9.66 13.76
C ALA A 19 5.14 8.38 14.59
N GLN A 20 5.99 7.45 14.15
CA GLN A 20 6.12 6.13 14.76
C GLN A 20 7.58 5.75 14.91
N VAL A 21 7.89 5.06 16.01
CA VAL A 21 9.20 4.46 16.26
C VAL A 21 8.97 2.98 16.52
N TYR A 22 9.66 2.15 15.76
CA TYR A 22 9.63 0.70 15.85
C TYR A 22 10.99 0.14 16.22
N ARG A 23 11.03 -1.08 16.73
CA ARG A 23 12.21 -1.91 16.66
C ARG A 23 12.49 -2.17 15.18
N GLY A 24 13.72 -1.95 14.73
CA GLY A 24 14.08 -1.95 13.32
C GLY A 24 14.05 -3.30 12.60
N ASP A 25 13.23 -4.26 13.05
CA ASP A 25 13.07 -5.57 12.43
C ASP A 25 11.85 -5.56 11.49
N SER A 26 12.10 -5.36 10.20
CA SER A 26 11.12 -5.57 9.14
C SER A 26 11.80 -6.36 8.04
N ALA A 27 11.45 -7.64 7.91
CA ALA A 27 12.08 -8.56 6.96
C ALA A 27 12.29 -7.92 5.59
N ASN A 28 13.52 -7.97 5.07
CA ASN A 28 13.98 -7.42 3.79
C ASN A 28 14.15 -5.89 3.69
N VAL A 29 13.72 -5.11 4.65
CA VAL A 29 13.80 -3.64 4.61
C VAL A 29 14.71 -3.11 5.70
N PHE A 30 14.37 -3.39 6.96
CA PHE A 30 15.10 -2.95 8.14
C PHE A 30 15.56 -4.15 8.97
N THR A 31 16.71 -4.01 9.61
CA THR A 31 17.28 -5.06 10.49
C THR A 31 17.82 -4.42 11.75
N ALA A 32 17.40 -4.93 12.91
CA ALA A 32 17.92 -4.50 14.21
C ALA A 32 18.91 -5.55 14.73
N THR A 33 20.19 -5.26 14.68
CA THR A 33 21.25 -6.08 15.29
C THR A 33 21.45 -5.75 16.76
N GLY A 34 21.14 -4.51 17.17
CA GLY A 34 21.25 -4.02 18.52
C GLY A 34 19.96 -3.46 19.10
N ARG A 35 19.92 -3.27 20.43
CA ARG A 35 18.74 -2.67 21.10
C ARG A 35 18.49 -1.20 20.70
N LYS A 36 19.49 -0.52 20.15
CA LYS A 36 19.41 0.89 19.72
C LYS A 36 19.02 1.04 18.25
N ASP A 37 18.97 -0.05 17.51
CA ASP A 37 18.63 -0.04 16.09
C ASP A 37 17.11 0.07 15.96
N VAL A 38 16.64 1.29 15.92
CA VAL A 38 15.22 1.61 15.75
C VAL A 38 14.96 2.12 14.35
N SER A 39 13.76 1.91 13.87
CA SER A 39 13.26 2.51 12.64
C SER A 39 12.22 3.59 12.95
N TYR A 40 12.23 4.64 12.13
CA TYR A 40 11.33 5.78 12.22
C TYR A 40 10.40 5.77 11.02
N VAL A 41 9.13 6.06 11.25
CA VAL A 41 8.12 6.20 10.19
C VAL A 41 7.36 7.48 10.44
N GLY A 42 7.28 8.33 9.43
CA GLY A 42 6.43 9.49 9.38
C GLY A 42 5.38 9.32 8.30
N HIS A 43 4.13 9.72 8.56
CA HIS A 43 3.05 9.73 7.59
C HIS A 43 2.25 11.02 7.70
N LEU A 44 2.03 11.68 6.58
CA LEU A 44 1.18 12.85 6.46
C LEU A 44 0.01 12.49 5.53
N ARG A 45 -1.20 12.67 6.02
CA ARG A 45 -2.43 12.36 5.30
C ARG A 45 -3.28 13.60 5.14
N GLY A 46 -3.68 13.88 3.91
CA GLY A 46 -4.62 14.94 3.56
C GLY A 46 -5.90 14.35 2.96
N TYR A 47 -7.05 14.76 3.48
CA TYR A 47 -8.36 14.37 2.98
C TYR A 47 -9.16 15.59 2.56
N ARG A 48 -9.89 15.48 1.44
CA ARG A 48 -10.78 16.53 0.94
C ARG A 48 -11.99 15.93 0.21
N ASP A 49 -13.15 16.48 0.49
CA ASP A 49 -14.33 16.28 -0.35
C ASP A 49 -14.24 17.18 -1.59
N LEU A 50 -14.22 16.57 -2.77
CA LEU A 50 -14.26 17.27 -4.07
C LEU A 50 -15.70 17.63 -4.46
N SER A 51 -16.65 16.80 -4.05
CA SER A 51 -18.08 17.00 -4.18
C SER A 51 -18.83 16.19 -3.12
N GLU A 52 -20.14 16.34 -3.04
CA GLU A 52 -21.00 15.55 -2.12
C GLU A 52 -20.90 14.02 -2.36
N SER A 53 -20.45 13.60 -3.53
CA SER A 53 -20.32 12.19 -3.90
C SER A 53 -18.89 11.71 -4.10
N THR A 54 -17.89 12.60 -4.04
CA THR A 54 -16.51 12.27 -4.38
C THR A 54 -15.55 12.85 -3.35
N ASN A 55 -14.68 12.01 -2.82
CA ASN A 55 -13.59 12.46 -1.97
C ASN A 55 -12.24 11.88 -2.43
N VAL A 56 -11.18 12.59 -2.05
CA VAL A 56 -9.81 12.22 -2.29
C VAL A 56 -9.04 12.20 -0.96
N ASP A 57 -8.19 11.22 -0.84
CA ASP A 57 -7.27 11.00 0.28
C ASP A 57 -5.87 10.89 -0.32
N LEU A 58 -4.93 11.72 0.12
CA LEU A 58 -3.55 11.74 -0.35
C LEU A 58 -2.64 11.53 0.85
N GLY A 59 -1.65 10.66 0.70
CA GLY A 59 -0.68 10.38 1.73
C GLY A 59 0.75 10.57 1.25
N PHE A 60 1.62 11.01 2.15
CA PHE A 60 3.06 10.98 2.01
C PHE A 60 3.67 10.25 3.20
N SER A 61 4.52 9.28 2.92
CA SER A 61 5.20 8.48 3.93
C SER A 61 6.70 8.59 3.78
N TYR A 62 7.40 8.61 4.90
CA TYR A 62 8.85 8.47 4.97
C TYR A 62 9.21 7.44 6.03
N ALA A 63 10.11 6.52 5.71
CA ALA A 63 10.65 5.58 6.68
C ALA A 63 12.17 5.51 6.58
N PHE A 64 12.82 5.35 7.74
CA PHE A 64 14.28 5.29 7.87
C PHE A 64 14.65 4.24 8.93
N GLY A 65 15.69 3.45 8.64
CA GLY A 65 16.22 2.46 9.59
C GLY A 65 17.50 1.80 9.10
N HIS A 66 18.16 1.05 9.99
CA HIS A 66 19.32 0.23 9.63
C HIS A 66 18.90 -0.95 8.76
N ASN A 67 19.80 -1.44 7.93
CA ASN A 67 19.55 -2.60 7.08
C ASN A 67 20.49 -3.79 7.44
N ASP A 68 20.36 -4.91 6.72
CA ASP A 68 21.08 -6.15 6.99
C ASP A 68 22.54 -6.16 6.52
N VAL A 69 23.03 -5.10 5.88
CA VAL A 69 24.44 -4.99 5.45
C VAL A 69 25.36 -4.69 6.64
N GLY A 70 24.88 -3.91 7.61
CA GLY A 70 25.61 -3.58 8.81
C GLY A 70 25.12 -2.31 9.49
N SER A 71 25.60 -2.04 10.70
CA SER A 71 25.13 -0.92 11.53
C SER A 71 25.40 0.48 10.94
N ALA A 72 26.31 0.59 9.97
CA ALA A 72 26.57 1.85 9.26
C ALA A 72 25.71 2.05 8.01
N PHE A 73 24.92 1.03 7.62
CA PHE A 73 24.13 1.02 6.39
C PHE A 73 22.63 1.21 6.70
N HIS A 74 21.99 2.06 5.92
CA HIS A 74 20.60 2.45 6.15
C HIS A 74 19.74 2.17 4.93
N THR A 75 18.46 2.09 5.16
CA THR A 75 17.43 2.12 4.11
C THR A 75 16.50 3.29 4.36
N GLN A 76 16.18 4.04 3.31
CA GLN A 76 15.21 5.11 3.29
C GLN A 76 14.08 4.73 2.33
N LEU A 77 12.84 4.87 2.77
CA LEU A 77 11.67 4.68 1.94
C LEU A 77 10.89 5.97 1.86
N TYR A 78 10.43 6.29 0.67
CA TYR A 78 9.51 7.39 0.40
C TYR A 78 8.26 6.80 -0.24
N GLY A 79 7.09 7.16 0.25
CA GLY A 79 5.82 6.69 -0.27
C GLY A 79 4.90 7.85 -0.62
N LEU A 80 4.19 7.73 -1.73
CA LEU A 80 3.05 8.56 -2.07
C LEU A 80 1.86 7.65 -2.30
N ASP A 81 0.73 7.95 -1.67
CA ASP A 81 -0.51 7.22 -1.89
C ASP A 81 -1.66 8.18 -2.22
N ALA A 82 -2.59 7.68 -3.02
CA ALA A 82 -3.79 8.38 -3.38
C ALA A 82 -4.98 7.42 -3.40
N THR A 83 -6.07 7.83 -2.79
CA THR A 83 -7.34 7.11 -2.83
C THR A 83 -8.44 8.06 -3.29
N LEU A 84 -9.12 7.68 -4.37
CA LEU A 84 -10.32 8.35 -4.85
C LEU A 84 -11.52 7.48 -4.54
N ARG A 85 -12.51 8.05 -3.88
CA ARG A 85 -13.79 7.38 -3.60
C ARG A 85 -14.92 8.17 -4.23
N TRP A 86 -15.67 7.50 -5.09
CA TRP A 86 -16.91 8.01 -5.63
C TRP A 86 -18.07 7.18 -5.10
N LYS A 87 -19.01 7.84 -4.42
CA LYS A 87 -20.15 7.23 -3.79
C LYS A 87 -21.37 8.14 -4.01
N PRO A 88 -22.22 7.90 -5.02
CA PRO A 88 -23.33 8.79 -5.35
C PRO A 88 -24.32 8.85 -4.19
N LEU A 89 -24.91 10.02 -3.94
CA LEU A 89 -25.87 10.27 -2.85
C LEU A 89 -27.08 9.33 -2.92
N ARG A 90 -27.57 9.11 -4.14
CA ARG A 90 -28.63 8.13 -4.38
C ARG A 90 -28.00 6.85 -4.92
N ARG A 91 -28.43 5.69 -4.43
CA ARG A 91 -27.98 4.37 -4.87
C ARG A 91 -26.53 4.00 -4.48
N SER A 92 -25.97 4.65 -3.49
CA SER A 92 -24.60 4.37 -3.01
C SER A 92 -24.39 2.92 -2.55
N ILE A 93 -25.46 2.22 -2.16
CA ILE A 93 -25.46 0.80 -1.80
C ILE A 93 -25.25 -0.08 -3.04
N TYR A 94 -25.67 0.40 -4.22
CA TYR A 94 -25.62 -0.37 -5.46
C TYR A 94 -24.43 -0.04 -6.33
N HIS A 95 -23.97 1.22 -6.28
CA HIS A 95 -22.90 1.69 -7.15
C HIS A 95 -21.93 2.57 -6.38
N HIS A 96 -20.68 2.21 -6.38
CA HIS A 96 -19.60 3.09 -5.96
C HIS A 96 -18.30 2.67 -6.66
N PHE A 97 -17.38 3.60 -6.75
CA PHE A 97 -16.06 3.39 -7.33
C PHE A 97 -15.00 3.75 -6.31
N LEU A 98 -13.96 2.93 -6.25
CA LEU A 98 -12.79 3.13 -5.42
C LEU A 98 -11.55 2.93 -6.28
N ALA A 99 -10.73 3.97 -6.41
CA ALA A 99 -9.40 3.85 -7.00
C ALA A 99 -8.34 4.07 -5.94
N ARG A 100 -7.25 3.30 -6.02
CA ARG A 100 -6.07 3.44 -5.16
C ARG A 100 -4.82 3.35 -5.98
N THR A 101 -3.85 4.21 -5.65
CA THR A 101 -2.51 4.17 -6.23
C THR A 101 -1.51 4.39 -5.11
N GLU A 102 -0.42 3.65 -5.13
CA GLU A 102 0.70 3.83 -4.22
C GLU A 102 2.00 3.75 -5.01
N LEU A 103 2.90 4.69 -4.75
CA LEU A 103 4.23 4.76 -5.32
C LEU A 103 5.24 4.70 -4.17
N VAL A 104 6.26 3.87 -4.31
CA VAL A 104 7.30 3.68 -3.29
C VAL A 104 8.66 3.78 -3.94
N TRP A 105 9.51 4.63 -3.37
CA TRP A 105 10.94 4.71 -3.71
C TRP A 105 11.76 4.20 -2.53
N SER A 106 12.74 3.39 -2.83
CA SER A 106 13.70 2.86 -1.85
C SER A 106 15.10 3.35 -2.20
N HIS A 107 15.78 3.93 -1.21
CA HIS A 107 17.21 4.20 -1.25
C HIS A 107 17.87 3.33 -0.19
N ARG A 108 18.64 2.35 -0.64
CA ARG A 108 19.29 1.35 0.22
C ARG A 108 20.79 1.44 0.08
N ASP A 109 21.46 1.68 1.19
CA ASP A 109 22.92 1.59 1.23
C ASP A 109 23.34 0.12 1.25
N GLN A 110 24.27 -0.23 0.39
CA GLN A 110 24.81 -1.59 0.25
C GLN A 110 26.27 -1.56 -0.18
N LEU A 111 26.88 -2.74 -0.25
CA LEU A 111 28.20 -2.89 -0.85
C LEU A 111 28.05 -3.31 -2.31
N SER A 112 28.79 -2.65 -3.19
CA SER A 112 28.87 -3.02 -4.60
C SER A 112 29.36 -4.47 -4.72
N ALA A 113 28.66 -5.27 -5.53
CA ALA A 113 29.02 -6.67 -5.74
C ALA A 113 30.41 -6.85 -6.41
N ALA A 114 30.85 -5.85 -7.17
CA ALA A 114 32.14 -5.92 -7.91
C ALA A 114 33.35 -5.42 -7.10
N LEU A 115 33.16 -4.35 -6.34
CA LEU A 115 34.29 -3.64 -5.72
C LEU A 115 34.25 -3.63 -4.18
N LEU A 116 33.15 -4.15 -3.59
CA LEU A 116 32.88 -4.07 -2.15
C LEU A 116 32.93 -2.63 -1.58
N LEU A 117 32.74 -1.65 -2.43
CA LEU A 117 32.64 -0.24 -2.04
C LEU A 117 31.20 0.11 -1.67
N PRO A 118 31.00 1.02 -0.72
CA PRO A 118 29.66 1.52 -0.39
C PRO A 118 28.99 2.16 -1.62
N GLU A 119 27.77 1.75 -1.90
CA GLU A 119 26.91 2.32 -2.95
C GLU A 119 25.49 2.46 -2.43
N THR A 120 24.72 3.39 -3.00
CA THR A 120 23.28 3.52 -2.71
C THR A 120 22.48 2.99 -3.89
N GLN A 121 21.80 1.89 -3.67
CA GLN A 121 20.87 1.32 -4.63
C GLN A 121 19.50 2.02 -4.54
N ARG A 122 18.94 2.37 -5.69
CA ARG A 122 17.63 2.99 -5.82
C ARG A 122 16.69 2.04 -6.53
N ALA A 123 15.55 1.78 -5.92
CA ALA A 123 14.48 0.97 -6.49
C ALA A 123 13.16 1.72 -6.44
N PHE A 124 12.30 1.45 -7.40
CA PHE A 124 10.97 2.04 -7.51
C PHE A 124 9.92 0.97 -7.69
N GLY A 125 8.79 1.14 -7.03
CA GLY A 125 7.64 0.28 -7.22
C GLY A 125 6.35 1.08 -7.12
N PHE A 126 5.30 0.61 -7.80
CA PHE A 126 3.97 1.18 -7.68
C PHE A 126 2.89 0.14 -7.94
N TYR A 127 1.71 0.43 -7.43
CA TYR A 127 0.50 -0.21 -7.95
C TYR A 127 -0.61 0.83 -8.16
N THR A 128 -1.51 0.50 -9.06
CA THR A 128 -2.79 1.18 -9.21
C THR A 128 -3.90 0.16 -9.30
N SER A 129 -5.03 0.45 -8.67
CA SER A 129 -6.19 -0.43 -8.66
C SER A 129 -7.48 0.36 -8.75
N GLY A 130 -8.50 -0.24 -9.35
CA GLY A 130 -9.86 0.29 -9.38
C GLY A 130 -10.85 -0.82 -9.09
N GLU A 131 -11.81 -0.54 -8.22
CA GLU A 131 -12.90 -1.44 -7.88
C GLU A 131 -14.24 -0.72 -8.10
N TYR A 132 -15.16 -1.36 -8.81
CA TYR A 132 -16.50 -0.84 -9.05
C TYR A 132 -17.55 -1.79 -8.55
N ARG A 133 -18.47 -1.29 -7.72
CA ARG A 133 -19.64 -2.04 -7.27
C ARG A 133 -20.72 -2.02 -8.33
N LEU A 134 -21.03 -3.19 -8.87
CA LEU A 134 -22.05 -3.38 -9.91
C LEU A 134 -23.46 -3.36 -9.33
N ASN A 135 -23.62 -3.94 -8.15
CA ASN A 135 -24.87 -4.00 -7.41
C ASN A 135 -24.60 -4.30 -5.93
N ARG A 136 -25.65 -4.52 -5.14
CA ARG A 136 -25.54 -4.75 -3.69
C ARG A 136 -24.58 -5.91 -3.30
N ARG A 137 -24.40 -6.89 -4.19
CA ARG A 137 -23.63 -8.11 -3.87
C ARG A 137 -22.34 -8.26 -4.67
N TRP A 138 -22.18 -7.61 -5.80
CA TRP A 138 -21.08 -7.85 -6.71
C TRP A 138 -20.19 -6.61 -6.87
N THR A 139 -18.90 -6.83 -6.77
CA THR A 139 -17.86 -5.83 -7.05
C THR A 139 -16.84 -6.45 -8.00
N VAL A 140 -16.48 -5.73 -9.04
CA VAL A 140 -15.39 -6.09 -9.96
C VAL A 140 -14.25 -5.13 -9.78
N GLY A 141 -13.03 -5.58 -10.04
CA GLY A 141 -11.85 -4.74 -9.93
C GLY A 141 -10.71 -5.21 -10.81
N ALA A 142 -9.78 -4.30 -11.00
CA ALA A 142 -8.52 -4.58 -11.66
C ALA A 142 -7.38 -3.89 -10.90
N ARG A 143 -6.19 -4.49 -10.96
CA ARG A 143 -4.97 -3.94 -10.39
C ARG A 143 -3.80 -4.20 -11.32
N TYR A 144 -2.96 -3.20 -11.48
CA TYR A 144 -1.65 -3.33 -12.09
C TYR A 144 -0.58 -2.98 -11.05
N ASP A 145 0.46 -3.78 -10.98
CA ASP A 145 1.61 -3.55 -10.12
C ASP A 145 2.92 -3.75 -10.90
N ARG A 146 3.92 -2.94 -10.57
CA ARG A 146 5.27 -3.04 -11.04
C ARG A 146 6.22 -2.67 -9.93
N SER A 147 7.29 -3.44 -9.75
CA SER A 147 8.30 -3.15 -8.74
C SER A 147 9.69 -3.60 -9.18
N ASP A 148 10.65 -2.73 -9.00
CA ASP A 148 12.05 -3.13 -9.00
C ASP A 148 12.34 -3.89 -7.70
N ARG A 149 13.28 -4.84 -7.75
CA ARG A 149 13.68 -5.55 -6.54
C ARG A 149 14.60 -4.70 -5.68
N ALA A 150 14.29 -4.58 -4.39
CA ALA A 150 14.99 -3.69 -3.46
C ALA A 150 16.50 -3.94 -3.36
N ARG A 151 16.96 -5.17 -3.62
CA ARG A 151 18.38 -5.57 -3.58
C ARG A 151 19.05 -5.61 -4.96
N GLN A 152 18.28 -5.58 -6.03
CA GLN A 152 18.73 -5.69 -7.42
C GLN A 152 17.78 -4.88 -8.30
N ALA A 153 17.91 -3.55 -8.31
CA ALA A 153 16.96 -2.65 -8.98
C ALA A 153 16.97 -2.77 -10.51
N ASN A 154 17.92 -3.47 -11.09
CA ASN A 154 17.92 -3.84 -12.51
C ASN A 154 16.92 -4.98 -12.84
N LEU A 155 16.37 -5.65 -11.83
CA LEU A 155 15.35 -6.68 -11.96
C LEU A 155 13.99 -6.10 -11.62
N THR A 156 13.07 -6.12 -12.58
CA THR A 156 11.73 -5.57 -12.43
C THR A 156 10.69 -6.66 -12.60
N ASP A 157 9.79 -6.76 -11.65
CA ASP A 157 8.63 -7.64 -11.69
C ASP A 157 7.36 -6.82 -11.97
N SER A 158 6.40 -7.37 -12.71
CA SER A 158 5.13 -6.72 -12.98
C SER A 158 3.96 -7.71 -12.91
N GLY A 159 2.77 -7.22 -12.64
CA GLY A 159 1.59 -8.05 -12.55
C GLY A 159 0.31 -7.31 -12.91
N PHE A 160 -0.61 -8.02 -13.50
CA PHE A 160 -1.99 -7.57 -13.72
C PHE A 160 -2.94 -8.52 -12.99
N SER A 161 -3.90 -7.97 -12.27
CA SER A 161 -4.91 -8.77 -11.55
C SER A 161 -6.31 -8.33 -11.91
N ALA A 162 -7.19 -9.31 -12.11
CA ALA A 162 -8.64 -9.12 -12.16
C ALA A 162 -9.27 -9.66 -10.86
N LEU A 163 -10.22 -8.94 -10.31
CA LEU A 163 -10.86 -9.25 -9.03
C LEU A 163 -12.37 -9.33 -9.20
N LEU A 164 -12.95 -10.33 -8.57
CA LEU A 164 -14.41 -10.47 -8.44
C LEU A 164 -14.73 -10.74 -6.98
N THR A 165 -15.58 -9.89 -6.40
CA THR A 165 -16.00 -10.02 -5.01
C THR A 165 -17.51 -10.22 -4.94
N TYR A 166 -17.94 -11.21 -4.18
CA TYR A 166 -19.33 -11.50 -3.89
C TYR A 166 -19.61 -11.37 -2.40
N TRP A 167 -20.68 -10.70 -2.05
CA TRP A 167 -21.15 -10.50 -0.68
C TRP A 167 -22.44 -11.30 -0.46
N PRO A 168 -22.36 -12.54 0.05
CA PRO A 168 -23.53 -13.33 0.41
C PRO A 168 -24.43 -12.59 1.41
N SER A 169 -23.80 -11.95 2.40
CA SER A 169 -24.43 -11.16 3.46
C SER A 169 -23.55 -9.97 3.83
N GLU A 170 -24.02 -9.13 4.73
CA GLU A 170 -23.21 -8.04 5.33
C GLU A 170 -22.05 -8.55 6.21
N PHE A 171 -22.10 -9.82 6.64
CA PHE A 171 -21.10 -10.45 7.50
C PHE A 171 -20.15 -11.37 6.77
N SER A 172 -20.33 -11.57 5.46
CA SER A 172 -19.52 -12.52 4.70
C SER A 172 -19.14 -12.00 3.32
N GLN A 173 -17.92 -12.32 2.90
CA GLN A 173 -17.36 -11.96 1.60
C GLN A 173 -16.62 -13.15 1.01
N VAL A 174 -16.80 -13.36 -0.28
CA VAL A 174 -15.99 -14.27 -1.09
C VAL A 174 -15.31 -13.44 -2.18
N ARG A 175 -14.01 -13.51 -2.28
CA ARG A 175 -13.23 -12.81 -3.32
C ARG A 175 -12.40 -13.81 -4.10
N GLY A 176 -12.52 -13.78 -5.41
CA GLY A 176 -11.64 -14.43 -6.36
C GLY A 176 -10.70 -13.40 -7.00
N GLN A 177 -9.45 -13.77 -7.19
CA GLN A 177 -8.46 -12.98 -7.92
C GLN A 177 -7.71 -13.87 -8.89
N TYR A 178 -7.67 -13.48 -10.15
CA TYR A 178 -6.73 -14.00 -11.12
C TYR A 178 -5.60 -12.99 -11.29
N ARG A 179 -4.36 -13.44 -11.22
CA ARG A 179 -3.17 -12.62 -11.43
C ARG A 179 -2.28 -13.25 -12.48
N PHE A 180 -1.96 -12.48 -13.51
CA PHE A 180 -0.88 -12.73 -14.44
C PHE A 180 0.35 -11.96 -13.98
N ALA A 181 1.46 -12.63 -13.71
CA ALA A 181 2.71 -11.99 -13.26
C ALA A 181 3.83 -12.31 -14.25
N ARG A 182 4.65 -11.30 -14.52
CA ARG A 182 5.89 -11.41 -15.30
C ARG A 182 7.06 -11.05 -14.39
N TYR A 183 7.92 -12.02 -14.18
CA TYR A 183 9.13 -11.89 -13.37
C TYR A 183 10.34 -11.48 -14.22
N ALA A 184 11.31 -10.84 -13.58
CA ALA A 184 12.54 -10.35 -14.22
C ALA A 184 13.35 -11.47 -14.90
N GLU A 185 13.26 -12.71 -14.43
CA GLU A 185 13.85 -13.89 -15.02
C GLU A 185 13.17 -14.35 -16.33
N LYS A 186 12.25 -13.55 -16.87
CA LYS A 186 11.44 -13.87 -18.06
C LYS A 186 10.52 -15.07 -17.83
N GLN A 187 10.12 -15.29 -16.60
CA GLN A 187 9.13 -16.28 -16.23
C GLN A 187 7.77 -15.64 -16.06
N ASP A 188 6.76 -16.21 -16.69
CA ASP A 188 5.38 -15.79 -16.52
C ASP A 188 4.67 -16.76 -15.54
N ALA A 189 3.85 -16.24 -14.65
CA ALA A 189 3.04 -17.01 -13.74
C ALA A 189 1.57 -16.61 -13.80
N ASN A 190 0.70 -17.61 -13.73
CA ASN A 190 -0.74 -17.45 -13.59
C ASN A 190 -1.13 -17.92 -12.20
N GLU A 191 -1.73 -17.02 -11.42
CA GLU A 191 -2.10 -17.30 -10.04
C GLU A 191 -3.61 -17.11 -9.88
N LEU A 192 -4.25 -18.08 -9.25
CA LEU A 192 -5.64 -18.00 -8.83
C LEU A 192 -5.68 -17.99 -7.31
N ARG A 193 -6.28 -16.96 -6.72
CA ARG A 193 -6.38 -16.79 -5.27
C ARG A 193 -7.84 -16.63 -4.87
N PHE A 194 -8.21 -17.27 -3.75
CA PHE A 194 -9.53 -17.15 -3.14
C PHE A 194 -9.39 -16.68 -1.70
N GLN A 195 -10.27 -15.79 -1.32
CA GLN A 195 -10.39 -15.30 0.05
C GLN A 195 -11.83 -15.42 0.51
N PHE A 196 -12.00 -15.99 1.69
CA PHE A 196 -13.25 -16.00 2.43
C PHE A 196 -13.07 -15.14 3.67
N LEU A 197 -13.96 -14.17 3.85
CA LEU A 197 -14.01 -13.35 5.05
C LEU A 197 -15.39 -13.49 5.66
N PHE A 198 -15.45 -13.71 6.96
CA PHE A 198 -16.68 -13.61 7.73
C PHE A 198 -16.40 -13.00 9.10
N VAL A 199 -17.39 -12.29 9.61
CA VAL A 199 -17.32 -11.59 10.90
C VAL A 199 -18.29 -12.28 11.85
N LEU A 200 -17.78 -12.69 13.01
CA LEU A 200 -18.57 -13.27 14.11
C LEU A 200 -18.59 -12.27 15.27
N GLY A 201 -19.77 -12.03 15.82
CA GLY A 201 -19.96 -11.17 16.99
C GLY A 201 -20.87 -9.97 16.73
N ALA A 202 -21.19 -9.23 17.80
CA ALA A 202 -21.99 -8.01 17.78
C ALA A 202 -21.18 -6.85 17.17
N HIS A 203 -20.84 -6.93 15.90
CA HIS A 203 -20.29 -5.80 15.17
C HIS A 203 -21.46 -5.01 14.57
N GLY A 204 -21.48 -3.69 14.80
CA GLY A 204 -22.42 -2.83 14.07
C GLY A 204 -22.26 -3.10 12.59
N ALA A 205 -23.39 -3.30 11.88
CA ALA A 205 -23.41 -3.50 10.44
C ALA A 205 -22.61 -2.37 9.78
N HIS A 206 -21.56 -2.73 9.03
CA HIS A 206 -20.86 -1.73 8.24
C HIS A 206 -21.83 -1.20 7.18
N PRO A 207 -22.11 0.10 7.12
CA PRO A 207 -22.91 0.65 6.03
C PRO A 207 -22.11 0.43 4.74
N PHE A 208 -22.66 -0.44 3.91
CA PHE A 208 -22.12 -0.70 2.56
C PHE A 208 -22.47 0.44 1.61
#